data_6598965bc5138a5ad766015d79db543c
#
_entry.id   6598965bc5138a5ad766015d79db543c
#
_cell.length_a   1.000
_cell.length_b   1.000
_cell.length_c   1.000
_cell.angle_alpha   90.00
_cell.angle_beta   90.00
_cell.angle_gamma   90.00
#
_symmetry.space_group_name_H-M   'P 1'
#
loop_
_entity.id
_entity.type
_entity.pdbx_description
1 polymer ?
#
loop_
_entity_poly.entity_id
_entity_poly.type
_entity_poly.pdbx_seq_one_letter_code
_entity_poly.pdbx_strand_id
1 'polypeptide(L)'
;MKVTVLSVGRLRPPWTDDVAHYEKLLGRHCRLEIVELRDGARLGARIPERAFVSVLDEGGTAYDSVGFSRFIEQRRMSGIDLCFVVGGAYGGVEVEADHRLSLGPMTLPHQLARVVLLEQLYRAHSILAGEPYHHG
;
A
#
# COMPACT_ATOMS: atom_id res chain seq x y z
N MET A 1 -3.74 -6.15 12.92
CA MET A 1 -3.19 -6.46 11.59
C MET A 1 -1.92 -5.64 11.36
N LYS A 2 -0.91 -6.27 10.84
CA LYS A 2 0.31 -5.58 10.42
C LYS A 2 0.25 -5.33 8.91
N VAL A 3 0.59 -4.10 8.51
CA VAL A 3 0.71 -3.73 7.10
C VAL A 3 2.14 -3.28 6.85
N THR A 4 2.81 -3.93 5.91
CA THR A 4 4.14 -3.57 5.47
C THR A 4 4.05 -2.95 4.06
N VAL A 5 4.72 -1.84 3.86
CA VAL A 5 4.86 -1.22 2.53
C VAL A 5 6.33 -1.23 2.16
N LEU A 6 6.68 -2.01 1.16
CA LEU A 6 8.03 -2.08 0.62
C LEU A 6 8.09 -1.21 -0.64
N SER A 7 9.02 -0.29 -0.68
CA SER A 7 9.19 0.62 -1.81
C SER A 7 10.62 0.58 -2.32
N VAL A 8 10.78 0.70 -3.63
CA VAL A 8 12.09 0.84 -4.26
C VAL A 8 12.38 2.33 -4.47
N GLY A 9 13.53 2.78 -3.97
CA GLY A 9 13.94 4.16 -4.09
C GLY A 9 13.60 4.99 -2.86
N ARG A 10 14.30 6.11 -2.73
CA ARG A 10 14.16 7.01 -1.59
C ARG A 10 13.02 7.99 -1.80
N LEU A 11 12.19 8.17 -0.78
CA LEU A 11 11.16 9.19 -0.78
C LEU A 11 11.80 10.59 -0.73
N ARG A 12 11.28 11.52 -1.52
CA ARG A 12 11.82 12.87 -1.67
C ARG A 12 10.75 13.93 -1.44
N PRO A 13 11.15 15.16 -1.04
CA PRO A 13 10.21 16.28 -1.08
C PRO A 13 9.65 16.50 -2.50
N PRO A 14 8.41 16.97 -2.65
CA PRO A 14 7.48 17.37 -1.60
C PRO A 14 6.70 16.23 -0.97
N TRP A 15 6.93 14.98 -1.36
CA TRP A 15 6.11 13.82 -0.98
C TRP A 15 6.34 13.35 0.46
N THR A 16 7.48 13.68 1.07
CA THR A 16 7.85 13.26 2.42
C THR A 16 6.83 13.68 3.47
N ASP A 17 6.31 14.89 3.38
CA ASP A 17 5.34 15.39 4.36
C ASP A 17 4.00 14.69 4.25
N ASP A 18 3.55 14.43 3.04
CA ASP A 18 2.29 13.73 2.81
C ASP A 18 2.34 12.27 3.29
N VAL A 19 3.45 11.59 3.02
CA VAL A 19 3.64 10.22 3.52
C VAL A 19 3.65 10.20 5.05
N ALA A 20 4.38 11.12 5.69
CA ALA A 20 4.43 11.21 7.14
C ALA A 20 3.05 11.47 7.75
N HIS A 21 2.24 12.31 7.09
CA HIS A 21 0.88 12.61 7.53
C HIS A 21 0.00 11.35 7.56
N TYR A 22 -0.04 10.61 6.46
CA TYR A 22 -0.88 9.40 6.38
C TYR A 22 -0.31 8.25 7.20
N GLU A 23 1.00 8.15 7.32
CA GLU A 23 1.64 7.18 8.20
C GLU A 23 1.17 7.34 9.65
N LYS A 24 1.12 8.58 10.12
CA LYS A 24 0.64 8.90 11.46
C LYS A 24 -0.83 8.53 11.64
N LEU A 25 -1.68 8.90 10.69
CA LEU A 25 -3.11 8.60 10.75
C LEU A 25 -3.36 7.09 10.71
N LEU A 26 -2.69 6.41 9.80
CA LEU A 26 -2.86 4.96 9.61
C LEU A 26 -2.35 4.17 10.81
N GLY A 27 -1.34 4.66 11.50
CA GLY A 27 -0.81 4.02 12.70
C GLY A 27 -1.80 3.87 13.84
N ARG A 28 -2.92 4.59 13.80
CA ARG A 28 -4.01 4.44 14.78
C ARG A 28 -4.89 3.20 14.52
N HIS A 29 -4.82 2.66 13.31
CA HIS A 29 -5.68 1.56 12.86
C HIS A 29 -4.95 0.24 12.74
N CYS A 30 -3.65 0.27 12.43
CA CYS A 30 -2.87 -0.94 12.23
C CYS A 30 -1.40 -0.69 12.58
N ARG A 31 -0.64 -1.77 12.69
CA ARG A 31 0.82 -1.66 12.80
C ARG A 31 1.38 -1.48 11.39
N LEU A 32 1.88 -0.29 11.11
CA LEU A 32 2.43 0.04 9.80
C LEU A 32 3.94 0.05 9.85
N GLU A 33 4.57 -0.64 8.88
CA GLU A 33 6.00 -0.59 8.67
C GLU A 33 6.26 -0.19 7.21
N ILE A 34 6.98 0.90 7.01
CA ILE A 34 7.38 1.38 5.69
C ILE A 34 8.86 1.14 5.54
N VAL A 35 9.26 0.39 4.50
CA VAL A 35 10.65 0.05 4.23
C VAL A 35 11.01 0.53 2.84
N GLU A 36 12.07 1.31 2.75
CA GLU A 36 12.62 1.76 1.47
C GLU A 36 13.84 0.93 1.14
N LEU A 37 13.88 0.39 -0.07
CA LEU A 37 15.01 -0.39 -0.58
C LEU A 37 15.70 0.40 -1.68
N ARG A 38 17.02 0.32 -1.73
CA ARG A 38 17.83 1.02 -2.73
C ARG A 38 17.48 0.55 -4.14
N ASP A 39 17.30 -0.75 -4.30
CA ASP A 39 16.87 -1.37 -5.56
C ASP A 39 15.97 -2.57 -5.29
N GLY A 40 15.42 -3.14 -6.35
CA GLY A 40 14.50 -4.26 -6.25
C GLY A 40 15.14 -5.62 -5.98
N ALA A 41 16.48 -5.71 -6.00
CA ALA A 41 17.17 -7.01 -5.96
C ALA A 41 16.96 -7.77 -4.66
N ARG A 42 16.78 -7.07 -3.55
CA ARG A 42 16.59 -7.68 -2.23
C ARG A 42 15.16 -7.61 -1.72
N LEU A 43 14.25 -7.20 -2.56
CA LEU A 43 12.88 -6.94 -2.14
C LEU A 43 12.20 -8.21 -1.63
N GLY A 44 12.37 -9.33 -2.33
CA GLY A 44 11.79 -10.60 -1.93
C GLY A 44 12.21 -11.05 -0.53
N ALA A 45 13.46 -10.79 -0.13
CA ALA A 45 13.97 -11.14 1.19
C ALA A 45 13.36 -10.30 2.32
N ARG A 46 12.74 -9.18 1.98
CA ARG A 46 12.12 -8.28 2.97
C ARG A 46 10.63 -8.51 3.12
N ILE A 47 10.03 -9.35 2.30
CA ILE A 47 8.61 -9.71 2.42
C ILE A 47 8.43 -10.55 3.68
N PRO A 48 7.54 -10.13 4.61
CA PRO A 48 7.28 -10.93 5.81
C PRO A 48 6.73 -12.30 5.46
N GLU A 49 7.14 -13.30 6.21
CA GLU A 49 6.61 -14.66 6.02
C GLU A 49 5.10 -14.69 6.23
N ARG A 50 4.41 -15.43 5.38
CA ARG A 50 2.96 -15.63 5.42
C ARG A 50 2.13 -14.37 5.18
N ALA A 51 2.77 -13.26 4.78
CA ALA A 51 2.02 -12.07 4.41
C ALA A 51 1.31 -12.28 3.08
N PHE A 52 0.15 -11.66 2.94
CA PHE A 52 -0.52 -11.56 1.64
C PHE A 52 0.13 -10.44 0.86
N VAL A 53 0.72 -10.76 -0.28
CA VAL A 53 1.54 -9.83 -1.06
C VAL A 53 0.71 -9.23 -2.18
N SER A 54 0.56 -7.92 -2.16
CA SER A 54 -0.11 -7.16 -3.21
C SER A 54 0.88 -6.20 -3.86
N VAL A 55 1.12 -6.38 -5.15
CA VAL A 55 2.02 -5.53 -5.92
C VAL A 55 1.21 -4.45 -6.64
N LEU A 56 1.65 -3.20 -6.55
CA LEU A 56 1.04 -2.12 -7.33
C LEU A 56 1.38 -2.30 -8.80
N ASP A 57 0.33 -2.35 -9.64
CA ASP A 57 0.43 -2.59 -11.06
C ASP A 57 -0.77 -1.96 -11.76
N GLU A 58 -0.52 -1.10 -12.74
CA GLU A 58 -1.60 -0.44 -13.50
C GLU A 58 -2.58 -1.43 -14.13
N GLY A 59 -2.09 -2.61 -14.51
CA GLY A 59 -2.90 -3.67 -15.09
C GLY A 59 -3.58 -4.59 -14.07
N GLY A 60 -3.42 -4.30 -12.78
CA GLY A 60 -4.00 -5.11 -11.72
C GLY A 60 -5.49 -4.84 -11.50
N THR A 61 -6.01 -5.36 -10.38
CA THR A 61 -7.39 -5.16 -10.00
C THR A 61 -7.60 -3.75 -9.48
N ALA A 62 -8.56 -3.03 -10.07
CA ALA A 62 -8.96 -1.70 -9.64
C ALA A 62 -10.21 -1.79 -8.77
N TYR A 63 -10.21 -1.03 -7.70
CA TYR A 63 -11.36 -0.92 -6.79
C TYR A 63 -11.79 0.53 -6.69
N ASP A 64 -13.05 0.77 -6.35
CA ASP A 64 -13.41 2.02 -5.72
C ASP A 64 -12.99 1.95 -4.23
N SER A 65 -13.09 3.05 -3.52
CA SER A 65 -12.61 3.09 -2.13
C SER A 65 -13.38 2.16 -1.19
N VAL A 66 -14.69 2.01 -1.40
CA VAL A 66 -15.51 1.08 -0.62
C VAL A 66 -15.12 -0.37 -0.92
N GLY A 67 -14.92 -0.70 -2.20
CA GLY A 67 -14.45 -2.02 -2.60
C GLY A 67 -13.09 -2.36 -2.02
N PHE A 68 -12.17 -1.38 -2.01
CA PHE A 68 -10.86 -1.57 -1.39
C PHE A 68 -10.98 -1.82 0.11
N SER A 69 -11.89 -1.11 0.80
CA SER A 69 -12.12 -1.36 2.23
C SER A 69 -12.59 -2.80 2.49
N ARG A 70 -13.40 -3.36 1.60
CA ARG A 70 -13.82 -4.76 1.70
C ARG A 70 -12.67 -5.73 1.50
N PHE A 71 -11.77 -5.42 0.57
CA PHE A 71 -10.54 -6.18 0.38
C PHE A 71 -9.70 -6.22 1.65
N ILE A 72 -9.49 -5.08 2.29
CA ILE A 72 -8.78 -4.97 3.56
C ILE A 72 -9.48 -5.77 4.66
N GLU A 73 -10.81 -5.66 4.76
CA GLU A 73 -11.61 -6.37 5.76
C GLU A 73 -11.45 -7.88 5.64
N GLN A 74 -11.48 -8.41 4.43
CA GLN A 74 -11.31 -9.85 4.21
C GLN A 74 -9.96 -10.35 4.70
N ARG A 75 -8.89 -9.55 4.47
CA ARG A 75 -7.55 -9.91 4.96
C ARG A 75 -7.50 -9.86 6.48
N ARG A 76 -8.08 -8.81 7.07
CA ARG A 76 -8.12 -8.66 8.52
C ARG A 76 -8.89 -9.81 9.19
N MET A 77 -10.04 -10.18 8.65
CA MET A 77 -10.86 -11.27 9.19
C MET A 77 -10.17 -12.63 9.06
N SER A 78 -9.33 -12.80 8.05
CA SER A 78 -8.53 -14.02 7.86
C SER A 78 -7.32 -14.09 8.80
N GLY A 79 -7.02 -13.02 9.54
CA GLY A 79 -5.87 -12.96 10.41
C GLY A 79 -4.54 -12.92 9.68
N ILE A 80 -4.54 -12.52 8.41
CA ILE A 80 -3.36 -12.50 7.55
C ILE A 80 -2.86 -11.06 7.45
N ASP A 81 -1.55 -10.87 7.65
CA ASP A 81 -0.91 -9.57 7.49
C ASP A 81 -0.74 -9.24 6.00
N LEU A 82 -0.68 -7.95 5.68
CA LEU A 82 -0.55 -7.47 4.32
C LEU A 82 0.85 -6.94 4.06
N CYS A 83 1.33 -7.16 2.83
CA CYS A 83 2.55 -6.54 2.33
C CYS A 83 2.27 -5.94 0.96
N PHE A 84 2.32 -4.61 0.86
CA PHE A 84 2.23 -3.93 -0.43
C PHE A 84 3.62 -3.65 -0.96
N VAL A 85 3.78 -3.84 -2.26
CA VAL A 85 5.06 -3.61 -2.95
C VAL A 85 4.87 -2.52 -3.98
N VAL A 86 5.66 -1.46 -3.86
CA VAL A 86 5.65 -0.32 -4.78
C VAL A 86 6.97 -0.30 -5.53
N GLY A 87 6.92 -0.41 -6.84
CA GLY A 87 8.10 -0.36 -7.69
C GLY A 87 8.73 1.03 -7.74
N GLY A 88 9.93 1.09 -8.31
CA GLY A 88 10.66 2.34 -8.49
C GLY A 88 10.36 3.00 -9.83
N ALA A 89 11.10 4.08 -10.12
CA ALA A 89 10.89 4.92 -11.30
C ALA A 89 11.07 4.20 -12.64
N TYR A 90 11.86 3.14 -12.66
CA TYR A 90 12.29 2.49 -13.89
C TYR A 90 11.70 1.10 -14.12
N GLY A 91 10.65 0.76 -13.44
CA GLY A 91 9.96 -0.47 -13.76
C GLY A 91 9.42 -1.24 -12.60
N GLY A 92 8.80 -2.35 -12.95
CA GLY A 92 8.16 -3.23 -12.04
C GLY A 92 9.14 -4.01 -11.19
N VAL A 93 8.61 -4.61 -10.18
CA VAL A 93 9.36 -5.47 -9.28
C VAL A 93 8.94 -6.90 -9.55
N GLU A 94 9.91 -7.78 -9.70
CA GLU A 94 9.65 -9.20 -9.86
C GLU A 94 9.60 -9.88 -8.50
N VAL A 95 8.39 -10.10 -8.01
CA VAL A 95 8.14 -10.88 -6.81
C VAL A 95 6.93 -11.76 -7.06
N GLU A 96 6.85 -12.87 -6.35
CA GLU A 96 5.63 -13.67 -6.32
C GLU A 96 4.56 -12.88 -5.57
N ALA A 97 3.48 -12.56 -6.28
CA ALA A 97 2.39 -11.77 -5.73
C ALA A 97 1.14 -12.61 -5.63
N ASP A 98 0.42 -12.46 -4.51
CA ASP A 98 -0.91 -13.04 -4.35
C ASP A 98 -1.95 -12.20 -5.06
N HIS A 99 -1.63 -10.93 -5.29
CA HIS A 99 -2.58 -9.97 -5.80
C HIS A 99 -1.83 -8.81 -6.47
N ARG A 100 -2.44 -8.22 -7.50
CA ARG A 100 -1.94 -7.01 -8.14
C ARG A 100 -2.99 -5.93 -8.00
N LEU A 101 -2.60 -4.81 -7.42
CA LEU A 101 -3.48 -3.68 -7.13
C LEU A 101 -3.25 -2.56 -8.11
N SER A 102 -4.31 -2.15 -8.81
CA SER A 102 -4.27 -0.97 -9.67
C SER A 102 -4.84 0.23 -8.91
N LEU A 103 -4.12 1.35 -8.95
CA LEU A 103 -4.61 2.64 -8.46
C LEU A 103 -5.38 3.40 -9.54
N GLY A 104 -5.66 2.74 -10.65
CA GLY A 104 -6.33 3.29 -11.82
C GLY A 104 -5.50 3.05 -13.07
N PRO A 105 -6.07 3.30 -14.26
CA PRO A 105 -5.36 3.05 -15.52
C PRO A 105 -4.33 4.11 -15.87
N MET A 106 -4.35 5.26 -15.21
CA MET A 106 -3.39 6.33 -15.45
C MET A 106 -2.07 6.02 -14.75
N THR A 107 -0.96 6.35 -15.41
CA THR A 107 0.36 6.21 -14.81
C THR A 107 0.60 7.32 -13.81
N LEU A 108 0.89 6.96 -12.58
CA LEU A 108 1.25 7.91 -11.53
C LEU A 108 2.77 7.93 -11.33
N PRO A 109 3.35 9.10 -11.01
CA PRO A 109 4.74 9.10 -10.52
C PRO A 109 4.86 8.14 -9.32
N HIS A 110 5.96 7.39 -9.26
CA HIS A 110 6.11 6.36 -8.22
C HIS A 110 6.08 6.94 -6.79
N GLN A 111 6.54 8.18 -6.61
CA GLN A 111 6.45 8.86 -5.31
C GLN A 111 5.01 9.18 -4.94
N LEU A 112 4.22 9.68 -5.91
CA LEU A 112 2.80 9.96 -5.69
C LEU A 112 2.02 8.67 -5.43
N ALA A 113 2.37 7.58 -6.10
CA ALA A 113 1.72 6.30 -5.88
C ALA A 113 1.82 5.84 -4.42
N ARG A 114 2.95 6.11 -3.75
CA ARG A 114 3.11 5.80 -2.32
C ARG A 114 2.13 6.61 -1.46
N VAL A 115 1.96 7.89 -1.78
CA VAL A 115 1.03 8.77 -1.05
C VAL A 115 -0.40 8.27 -1.25
N VAL A 116 -0.78 7.98 -2.50
CA VAL A 116 -2.13 7.50 -2.83
C VAL A 116 -2.43 6.19 -2.12
N LEU A 117 -1.48 5.27 -2.10
CA LEU A 117 -1.65 3.99 -1.41
C LEU A 117 -1.92 4.20 0.08
N LEU A 118 -1.10 5.02 0.76
CA LEU A 118 -1.28 5.28 2.19
C LEU A 118 -2.60 5.98 2.48
N GLU A 119 -2.99 6.94 1.65
CA GLU A 119 -4.26 7.63 1.78
C GLU A 119 -5.43 6.65 1.65
N GLN A 120 -5.40 5.77 0.66
CA GLN A 120 -6.46 4.79 0.45
C GLN A 120 -6.48 3.72 1.56
N LEU A 121 -5.33 3.34 2.09
CA LEU A 121 -5.27 2.45 3.26
C LEU A 121 -5.91 3.11 4.48
N TYR A 122 -5.61 4.37 4.73
CA TYR A 122 -6.24 5.11 5.80
C TYR A 122 -7.75 5.23 5.58
N ARG A 123 -8.17 5.59 4.36
CA ARG A 123 -9.59 5.70 4.00
C ARG A 123 -10.31 4.37 4.21
N ALA A 124 -9.71 3.27 3.79
CA ALA A 124 -10.28 1.94 3.98
C ALA A 124 -10.52 1.62 5.47
N HIS A 125 -9.52 1.86 6.30
CA HIS A 125 -9.66 1.62 7.74
C HIS A 125 -10.68 2.56 8.38
N SER A 126 -10.77 3.82 7.94
CA SER A 126 -11.76 4.76 8.46
C SER A 126 -13.18 4.35 8.07
N ILE A 127 -13.38 3.84 6.85
CA ILE A 127 -14.67 3.29 6.43
C ILE A 127 -15.06 2.12 7.33
N LEU A 128 -14.15 1.18 7.58
CA LEU A 128 -14.42 0.01 8.41
C LEU A 128 -14.69 0.37 9.86
N ALA A 129 -14.10 1.45 10.35
CA ALA A 129 -14.32 1.95 11.72
C ALA A 129 -15.56 2.84 11.85
N GLY A 130 -16.24 3.16 10.76
CA GLY A 130 -17.40 4.04 10.77
C GLY A 130 -17.07 5.50 11.00
N GLU A 131 -15.84 5.90 10.70
CA GLU A 131 -15.39 7.30 10.84
C GLU A 131 -15.83 8.15 9.65
N PRO A 132 -16.04 9.47 9.84
CA PRO A 132 -16.63 10.32 8.79
C PRO A 132 -15.63 10.85 7.76
N TYR A 133 -14.52 10.20 7.56
CA TYR A 133 -13.49 10.65 6.62
C TYR A 133 -13.93 10.51 5.16
N HIS A 134 -14.57 9.38 4.83
CA HIS A 134 -14.98 9.09 3.45
C HIS A 134 -16.34 9.69 3.15
N HIS A 135 -16.42 10.42 2.04
CA HIS A 135 -17.66 10.99 1.50
C HIS A 135 -17.83 10.50 0.06
N GLY A 136 -18.74 9.57 -0.13
CA GLY A 136 -18.95 9.06 -1.46
C GLY A 136 -19.65 7.70 -1.54
#